data_8d9e451ad28d2bda1354f7464324056a
#
_entry.id   8d9e451ad28d2bda1354f7464324056a
#
_cell.length_a   1.000
_cell.length_b   1.000
_cell.length_c   1.000
_cell.angle_alpha   90.00
_cell.angle_beta   90.00
_cell.angle_gamma   90.00
#
_symmetry.space_group_name_H-M   'P 1'
#
loop_
_entity.id
_entity.type
_entity.pdbx_description
1 polymer ?
#
loop_
_entity_poly.entity_id
_entity_poly.type
_entity_poly.pdbx_seq_one_letter_code
_entity_poly.pdbx_strand_id
1 'polypeptide(L)'
;MAVYKLFPLQDASMYSFYPYMNTGIDPIIEIGNLNVNINPVPQVFRYLIEFDQNEINSVVNTKIGATKAFNSVLKAYIANAQGVIFDTELEIYPISGSWNNGSGTYLDSPFTTNGVSWKARTFSGSGAGAINWLTDPAGLGTYVTASFSGSFQGGGNWFTGSSDTNNPNIEVTQSFAL
;
A
#
# COMPACT_ATOMS: atom_id res chain seq x y z
N MET A 1 -31.60 -0.17 4.75
CA MET A 1 -30.18 -0.45 5.08
C MET A 1 -29.41 0.80 4.74
N ALA A 2 -28.65 1.37 5.68
CA ALA A 2 -27.85 2.55 5.43
C ALA A 2 -26.50 2.13 4.78
N VAL A 3 -26.04 2.89 3.80
CA VAL A 3 -24.75 2.69 3.14
C VAL A 3 -23.95 3.97 3.33
N TYR A 4 -22.74 3.84 3.85
CA TYR A 4 -21.79 4.92 3.98
C TYR A 4 -20.66 4.68 2.98
N LYS A 5 -20.19 5.75 2.33
CA LYS A 5 -19.07 5.70 1.40
C LYS A 5 -17.92 6.51 1.99
N LEU A 6 -16.76 5.90 2.06
CA LEU A 6 -15.51 6.51 2.45
C LEU A 6 -14.62 6.59 1.21
N PHE A 7 -13.87 7.66 1.12
CA PHE A 7 -12.90 7.85 0.04
C PHE A 7 -11.48 7.80 0.60
N PRO A 8 -10.49 7.34 -0.18
CA PRO A 8 -9.12 7.39 0.25
C PRO A 8 -8.69 8.80 0.65
N LEU A 9 -7.96 8.89 1.75
CA LEU A 9 -7.29 10.12 2.19
C LEU A 9 -6.04 10.37 1.35
N GLN A 10 -5.31 9.29 1.05
CA GLN A 10 -4.13 9.30 0.20
C GLN A 10 -3.93 7.93 -0.45
N ASP A 11 -3.25 7.94 -1.59
CA ASP A 11 -2.84 6.75 -2.31
C ASP A 11 -1.54 7.00 -3.08
N ALA A 12 -0.83 5.94 -3.43
CA ALA A 12 0.38 6.03 -4.24
C ALA A 12 0.74 4.66 -4.84
N SER A 13 1.31 4.67 -6.03
CA SER A 13 1.96 3.50 -6.61
C SER A 13 3.44 3.43 -6.25
N MET A 14 3.98 2.24 -6.15
CA MET A 14 5.39 2.00 -5.86
C MET A 14 5.98 1.02 -6.87
N TYR A 15 7.13 1.36 -7.42
CA TYR A 15 7.78 0.59 -8.48
C TYR A 15 9.13 0.05 -8.03
N SER A 16 9.32 -1.27 -8.04
CA SER A 16 10.57 -1.89 -7.59
C SER A 16 11.77 -1.49 -8.45
N PHE A 17 11.55 -1.16 -9.71
CA PHE A 17 12.59 -0.76 -10.67
C PHE A 17 12.90 0.75 -10.64
N TYR A 18 12.04 1.56 -10.00
CA TYR A 18 12.30 2.96 -9.69
C TYR A 18 12.20 3.20 -8.18
N PRO A 19 13.17 2.70 -7.41
CA PRO A 19 13.02 2.52 -5.96
C PRO A 19 12.86 3.81 -5.15
N TYR A 20 13.16 4.95 -5.72
CA TYR A 20 13.04 6.26 -5.07
C TYR A 20 11.97 7.17 -5.72
N MET A 21 11.33 6.71 -6.78
CA MET A 21 10.30 7.49 -7.47
C MET A 21 9.03 7.56 -6.60
N ASN A 22 8.53 8.77 -6.44
CA ASN A 22 7.24 9.03 -5.82
C ASN A 22 6.18 9.26 -6.89
N THR A 23 4.97 8.75 -6.66
CA THR A 23 3.81 8.88 -7.55
C THR A 23 2.54 9.22 -6.78
N GLY A 24 2.68 9.99 -5.71
CA GLY A 24 1.59 10.26 -4.78
C GLY A 24 0.47 11.16 -5.31
N ILE A 25 0.65 11.78 -6.48
CA ILE A 25 -0.40 12.56 -7.13
C ILE A 25 -0.76 12.05 -8.53
N ASP A 26 -0.36 10.83 -8.85
CA ASP A 26 -0.84 10.21 -10.07
C ASP A 26 -2.36 9.97 -10.01
N PRO A 27 -3.08 10.25 -11.10
CA PRO A 27 -4.53 10.10 -11.14
C PRO A 27 -4.99 8.63 -11.17
N ILE A 28 -4.08 7.70 -11.41
CA ILE A 28 -4.33 6.26 -11.51
C ILE A 28 -3.30 5.52 -10.70
N ILE A 29 -3.74 4.66 -9.80
CA ILE A 29 -2.86 3.74 -9.10
C ILE A 29 -2.61 2.50 -9.95
N GLU A 30 -1.38 2.01 -9.93
CA GLU A 30 -0.94 0.88 -10.73
C GLU A 30 -0.52 -0.31 -9.87
N ILE A 31 -0.92 -1.50 -10.29
CA ILE A 31 -0.49 -2.78 -9.73
C ILE A 31 -0.08 -3.72 -10.83
N GLY A 32 0.98 -4.45 -10.64
CA GLY A 32 1.42 -5.40 -11.65
C GLY A 32 2.74 -6.07 -11.35
N ASN A 33 3.06 -6.99 -12.23
CA ASN A 33 4.33 -7.68 -12.27
C ASN A 33 4.76 -7.80 -13.74
N LEU A 34 5.84 -7.12 -14.09
CA LEU A 34 6.44 -7.26 -15.42
C LEU A 34 7.52 -8.34 -15.36
N ASN A 35 7.22 -9.48 -15.93
CA ASN A 35 8.18 -10.56 -16.11
C ASN A 35 9.03 -10.27 -17.36
N VAL A 36 9.98 -9.35 -17.22
CA VAL A 36 10.90 -9.03 -18.34
C VAL A 36 12.04 -10.03 -18.30
N ASN A 37 12.10 -10.94 -19.25
CA ASN A 37 13.14 -11.96 -19.38
C ASN A 37 14.58 -11.43 -19.52
N ILE A 38 14.77 -10.12 -19.46
CA ILE A 38 16.07 -9.43 -19.62
C ILE A 38 16.70 -9.08 -18.29
N ASN A 39 15.93 -9.07 -17.21
CA ASN A 39 16.44 -8.72 -15.89
C ASN A 39 16.04 -9.83 -14.88
N PRO A 40 16.98 -10.42 -14.12
CA PRO A 40 16.69 -11.48 -13.16
C PRO A 40 15.86 -10.98 -11.97
N VAL A 41 15.49 -9.71 -11.94
CA VAL A 41 14.74 -9.09 -10.84
C VAL A 41 13.30 -8.88 -11.28
N PRO A 42 12.33 -9.45 -10.57
CA PRO A 42 10.93 -9.18 -10.83
C PRO A 42 10.65 -7.68 -10.72
N GLN A 43 10.04 -7.11 -11.75
CA GLN A 43 9.56 -5.74 -11.72
C GLN A 43 8.14 -5.75 -11.17
N VAL A 44 8.02 -5.41 -9.91
CA VAL A 44 6.75 -5.44 -9.17
C VAL A 44 6.25 -4.02 -8.97
N PHE A 45 4.96 -3.83 -9.20
CA PHE A 45 4.23 -2.62 -8.89
C PHE A 45 3.27 -2.91 -7.76
N ARG A 46 3.20 -2.01 -6.79
CA ARG A 46 2.26 -2.07 -5.67
C ARG A 46 1.63 -0.72 -5.48
N TYR A 47 0.48 -0.71 -4.88
CA TYR A 47 -0.14 0.53 -4.47
C TYR A 47 -0.48 0.50 -2.98
N LEU A 48 -0.52 1.69 -2.41
CA LEU A 48 -0.97 1.96 -1.06
C LEU A 48 -2.25 2.76 -1.13
N ILE A 49 -3.16 2.48 -0.20
CA ILE A 49 -4.37 3.29 0.02
C ILE A 49 -4.50 3.49 1.52
N GLU A 50 -4.81 4.70 1.92
CA GLU A 50 -5.14 5.03 3.30
C GLU A 50 -6.49 5.73 3.38
N PHE A 51 -7.30 5.32 4.33
CA PHE A 51 -8.57 5.95 4.68
C PHE A 51 -8.44 6.69 6.00
N ASP A 52 -9.15 7.81 6.14
CA ASP A 52 -9.14 8.57 7.39
C ASP A 52 -9.74 7.75 8.54
N GLN A 53 -8.89 7.41 9.51
CA GLN A 53 -9.29 6.63 10.68
C GLN A 53 -10.33 7.36 11.55
N ASN A 54 -10.29 8.69 11.58
CA ASN A 54 -11.29 9.47 12.34
C ASN A 54 -12.66 9.40 11.66
N GLU A 55 -12.69 9.45 10.33
CA GLU A 55 -13.92 9.29 9.57
C GLU A 55 -14.50 7.88 9.76
N ILE A 56 -13.66 6.84 9.66
CA ILE A 56 -14.07 5.45 9.94
C ILE A 56 -14.66 5.34 11.34
N ASN A 57 -13.93 5.82 12.34
CA ASN A 57 -14.37 5.77 13.75
C ASN A 57 -15.69 6.54 13.96
N SER A 58 -15.85 7.69 13.33
CA SER A 58 -17.09 8.45 13.38
C SER A 58 -18.25 7.68 12.79
N VAL A 59 -18.08 7.06 11.63
CA VAL A 59 -19.12 6.25 10.99
C VAL A 59 -19.46 5.04 11.85
N VAL A 60 -18.47 4.28 12.30
CA VAL A 60 -18.70 3.07 13.10
C VAL A 60 -19.34 3.39 14.44
N ASN A 61 -18.83 4.36 15.16
CA ASN A 61 -19.29 4.62 16.54
C ASN A 61 -20.57 5.44 16.61
N THR A 62 -20.77 6.40 15.69
CA THR A 62 -21.88 7.34 15.79
C THR A 62 -23.03 7.05 14.83
N LYS A 63 -22.75 6.49 13.65
CA LYS A 63 -23.76 6.25 12.63
C LYS A 63 -24.25 4.82 12.61
N ILE A 64 -23.35 3.86 12.75
CA ILE A 64 -23.69 2.43 12.80
C ILE A 64 -24.00 2.03 14.24
N GLY A 65 -23.20 2.46 15.19
CA GLY A 65 -23.19 2.04 16.59
C GLY A 65 -22.17 0.92 16.81
N ALA A 66 -21.27 1.13 17.77
CA ALA A 66 -20.12 0.27 18.04
C ALA A 66 -20.45 -1.22 18.30
N THR A 67 -21.68 -1.53 18.67
CA THR A 67 -22.14 -2.91 18.94
C THR A 67 -22.88 -3.55 17.76
N LYS A 68 -23.04 -2.85 16.64
CA LYS A 68 -23.76 -3.36 15.47
C LYS A 68 -22.81 -3.99 14.48
N ALA A 69 -23.20 -5.14 13.95
CA ALA A 69 -22.50 -5.76 12.86
C ALA A 69 -22.65 -4.94 11.57
N PHE A 70 -21.59 -4.84 10.80
CA PHE A 70 -21.57 -4.22 9.47
C PHE A 70 -20.64 -4.98 8.55
N ASN A 71 -20.85 -4.83 7.25
CA ASN A 71 -19.96 -5.32 6.23
C ASN A 71 -19.26 -4.13 5.57
N SER A 72 -17.97 -4.25 5.35
CA SER A 72 -17.19 -3.30 4.57
C SER A 72 -16.76 -3.92 3.24
N VAL A 73 -16.77 -3.12 2.20
CA VAL A 73 -16.37 -3.55 0.85
C VAL A 73 -15.47 -2.47 0.27
N LEU A 74 -14.26 -2.86 -0.11
CA LEU A 74 -13.40 -2.02 -0.95
C LEU A 74 -13.86 -2.16 -2.41
N LYS A 75 -14.13 -1.03 -3.06
CA LYS A 75 -14.46 -0.98 -4.48
C LYS A 75 -13.33 -0.30 -5.23
N ALA A 76 -12.72 -1.02 -6.13
CA ALA A 76 -11.76 -0.49 -7.09
C ALA A 76 -12.35 -0.62 -8.52
N TYR A 77 -11.97 0.31 -9.38
CA TYR A 77 -12.39 0.31 -10.78
C TYR A 77 -11.17 0.21 -11.67
N ILE A 78 -11.22 -0.68 -12.63
CA ILE A 78 -10.15 -0.84 -13.60
C ILE A 78 -10.25 0.32 -14.60
N ALA A 79 -9.26 1.20 -14.61
CA ALA A 79 -9.14 2.27 -15.60
C ALA A 79 -8.56 1.75 -16.92
N ASN A 80 -7.58 0.84 -16.83
CA ASN A 80 -6.97 0.20 -17.98
C ASN A 80 -6.40 -1.17 -17.55
N ALA A 81 -6.48 -2.16 -18.42
CA ALA A 81 -5.89 -3.48 -18.22
C ALA A 81 -5.03 -3.85 -19.43
N GLN A 82 -3.74 -4.00 -19.24
CA GLN A 82 -2.80 -4.41 -20.30
C GLN A 82 -2.12 -5.71 -19.92
N GLY A 83 -2.09 -6.66 -20.86
CA GLY A 83 -1.38 -7.92 -20.68
C GLY A 83 -1.99 -8.89 -19.66
N VAL A 84 -3.21 -8.63 -19.20
CA VAL A 84 -3.95 -9.55 -18.34
C VAL A 84 -4.55 -10.64 -19.20
N ILE A 85 -3.80 -11.73 -19.34
CA ILE A 85 -4.17 -12.90 -20.18
C ILE A 85 -4.71 -14.07 -19.36
N PHE A 86 -4.64 -13.99 -18.05
CA PHE A 86 -5.07 -15.04 -17.11
C PHE A 86 -5.87 -14.43 -15.97
N ASP A 87 -6.59 -15.28 -15.25
CA ASP A 87 -7.19 -14.90 -13.97
C ASP A 87 -6.09 -14.36 -13.06
N THR A 88 -6.27 -13.15 -12.58
CA THR A 88 -5.29 -12.46 -11.73
C THR A 88 -5.87 -12.33 -10.33
N GLU A 89 -5.11 -12.76 -9.36
CA GLU A 89 -5.45 -12.61 -7.96
C GLU A 89 -4.77 -11.36 -7.38
N LEU A 90 -5.53 -10.52 -6.69
CA LEU A 90 -5.02 -9.38 -5.94
C LEU A 90 -5.02 -9.71 -4.46
N GLU A 91 -3.89 -9.48 -3.83
CA GLU A 91 -3.73 -9.63 -2.39
C GLU A 91 -3.69 -8.26 -1.72
N ILE A 92 -4.43 -8.11 -0.62
CA ILE A 92 -4.49 -6.89 0.17
C ILE A 92 -3.97 -7.17 1.56
N TYR A 93 -3.02 -6.38 2.01
CA TYR A 93 -2.39 -6.51 3.32
C TYR A 93 -2.48 -5.20 4.10
N PRO A 94 -2.76 -5.25 5.41
CA PRO A 94 -2.62 -4.07 6.26
C PRO A 94 -1.15 -3.66 6.34
N ILE A 95 -0.92 -2.37 6.16
CA ILE A 95 0.42 -1.77 6.24
C ILE A 95 0.77 -1.47 7.69
N SER A 96 2.00 -1.81 8.07
CA SER A 96 2.60 -1.42 9.32
C SER A 96 3.36 -0.11 9.15
N GLY A 97 2.92 0.91 9.84
CA GLY A 97 3.57 2.23 9.87
C GLY A 97 2.93 3.27 8.96
N SER A 98 3.02 4.51 9.36
CA SER A 98 2.55 5.66 8.60
C SER A 98 3.45 5.93 7.41
N TRP A 99 2.90 6.51 6.36
CA TRP A 99 3.61 6.91 5.16
C TRP A 99 3.11 8.29 4.69
N ASN A 100 3.83 8.89 3.78
CA ASN A 100 3.49 10.21 3.23
C ASN A 100 3.29 10.10 1.72
N ASN A 101 2.19 10.67 1.24
CA ASN A 101 1.84 10.61 -0.18
C ASN A 101 2.94 11.19 -1.08
N GLY A 102 3.46 12.36 -0.73
CA GLY A 102 4.37 13.09 -1.60
C GLY A 102 3.64 13.90 -2.67
N SER A 103 4.40 14.35 -3.67
CA SER A 103 3.87 15.21 -4.74
C SER A 103 4.38 14.84 -6.14
N GLY A 104 4.91 13.64 -6.31
CA GLY A 104 5.45 13.16 -7.57
C GLY A 104 4.42 12.51 -8.47
N THR A 105 4.75 12.47 -9.75
CA THR A 105 4.06 11.70 -10.78
C THR A 105 5.02 10.78 -11.51
N TYR A 106 4.49 9.75 -12.16
CA TYR A 106 5.28 8.83 -12.99
C TYR A 106 5.99 9.55 -14.14
N LEU A 107 5.42 10.67 -14.62
CA LEU A 107 5.94 11.42 -15.76
C LEU A 107 6.98 12.49 -15.38
N ASP A 108 7.29 12.64 -14.10
CA ASP A 108 8.29 13.60 -13.66
C ASP A 108 9.69 13.30 -14.23
N SER A 109 10.36 14.33 -14.70
CA SER A 109 11.74 14.23 -15.20
C SER A 109 12.56 15.44 -14.75
N PRO A 110 13.50 15.29 -13.81
CA PRO A 110 13.83 14.06 -13.05
C PRO A 110 12.70 13.63 -12.11
N PHE A 111 12.72 12.36 -11.70
CA PHE A 111 11.74 11.83 -10.76
C PHE A 111 11.69 12.65 -9.47
N THR A 112 10.47 12.93 -9.04
CA THR A 112 10.22 13.46 -7.70
C THR A 112 10.48 12.37 -6.67
N THR A 113 11.18 12.71 -5.60
CA THR A 113 11.62 11.75 -4.57
C THR A 113 11.05 12.05 -3.18
N ASN A 114 10.15 13.03 -3.06
CA ASN A 114 9.49 13.31 -1.78
C ASN A 114 8.32 12.34 -1.55
N GLY A 115 8.10 11.93 -0.31
CA GLY A 115 7.01 11.03 0.03
C GLY A 115 7.36 9.53 -0.10
N VAL A 116 6.34 8.72 -0.25
CA VAL A 116 6.46 7.27 -0.32
C VAL A 116 7.06 6.81 -1.66
N SER A 117 7.85 5.77 -1.59
CA SER A 117 8.44 5.09 -2.74
C SER A 117 8.67 3.61 -2.41
N TRP A 118 9.23 2.86 -3.32
CA TRP A 118 9.59 1.46 -3.05
C TRP A 118 10.54 1.31 -1.86
N LYS A 119 11.53 2.21 -1.71
CA LYS A 119 12.52 2.17 -0.63
C LYS A 119 12.07 2.86 0.64
N ALA A 120 11.36 3.96 0.53
CA ALA A 120 11.04 4.81 1.67
C ALA A 120 9.54 4.91 1.88
N ARG A 121 9.12 4.92 3.14
CA ARG A 121 7.74 5.25 3.52
C ARG A 121 7.51 6.76 3.64
N THR A 122 8.56 7.49 3.96
CA THR A 122 8.60 8.96 3.91
C THR A 122 9.96 9.42 3.42
N PHE A 123 9.98 10.44 2.59
CA PHE A 123 11.21 11.05 2.12
C PHE A 123 11.01 12.56 1.99
N SER A 124 11.92 13.33 2.54
CA SER A 124 11.82 14.80 2.52
C SER A 124 12.66 15.47 1.42
N GLY A 125 13.15 14.70 0.46
CA GLY A 125 13.92 15.22 -0.68
C GLY A 125 15.40 15.50 -0.39
N SER A 126 15.84 15.45 0.86
CA SER A 126 17.26 15.55 1.24
C SER A 126 17.66 14.31 2.02
N GLY A 127 18.63 13.57 1.55
CA GLY A 127 19.00 12.20 1.98
C GLY A 127 19.08 11.90 3.49
N ALA A 128 19.00 12.91 4.36
CA ALA A 128 18.97 12.75 5.81
C ALA A 128 17.56 12.53 6.41
N GLY A 129 16.50 12.62 5.61
CA GLY A 129 15.12 12.55 6.09
C GLY A 129 14.34 11.31 5.60
N ALA A 130 15.01 10.38 4.92
CA ALA A 130 14.33 9.18 4.45
C ALA A 130 14.11 8.19 5.59
N ILE A 131 12.86 7.79 5.82
CA ILE A 131 12.52 6.64 6.66
C ILE A 131 12.22 5.48 5.73
N ASN A 132 13.09 4.51 5.70
CA ASN A 132 12.93 3.33 4.86
C ASN A 132 11.93 2.35 5.47
N TRP A 133 11.29 1.56 4.61
CA TRP A 133 10.38 0.51 5.05
C TRP A 133 11.04 -0.52 5.98
N LEU A 134 12.35 -0.74 5.84
CA LEU A 134 13.11 -1.75 6.59
C LEU A 134 13.71 -1.26 7.89
N THR A 135 13.75 0.04 8.12
CA THR A 135 14.34 0.64 9.34
C THR A 135 13.30 0.99 10.38
N ASP A 136 12.09 0.45 10.23
CA ASP A 136 11.08 0.67 11.25
C ASP A 136 11.50 -0.02 12.56
N PRO A 137 11.70 0.74 13.64
CA PRO A 137 12.36 0.24 14.83
C PRO A 137 11.53 -0.84 15.53
N ALA A 138 12.27 -1.66 16.25
CA ALA A 138 11.82 -2.59 17.26
C ALA A 138 10.46 -2.25 17.89
N GLY A 139 9.46 -3.08 17.63
CA GLY A 139 8.10 -2.91 18.17
C GLY A 139 7.02 -3.41 17.24
N LEU A 140 7.33 -3.51 15.97
CA LEU A 140 6.49 -4.24 15.04
C LEU A 140 6.75 -5.73 15.28
N GLY A 141 5.77 -6.41 15.82
CA GLY A 141 5.88 -7.82 16.20
C GLY A 141 6.39 -8.72 15.08
N THR A 142 6.65 -9.96 15.39
CA THR A 142 7.19 -11.02 14.54
C THR A 142 6.43 -11.29 13.22
N TYR A 143 5.41 -10.50 12.92
CA TYR A 143 4.48 -10.69 11.80
C TYR A 143 4.67 -9.69 10.66
N VAL A 144 5.66 -8.82 10.73
CA VAL A 144 5.94 -7.84 9.67
C VAL A 144 6.92 -8.42 8.68
N THR A 145 6.52 -8.54 7.46
CA THR A 145 7.40 -8.94 6.37
C THR A 145 7.87 -7.73 5.58
N ALA A 146 9.18 -7.64 5.42
CA ALA A 146 9.75 -6.83 4.37
C ALA A 146 9.76 -7.65 3.08
N SER A 147 9.26 -7.10 1.99
CA SER A 147 9.39 -7.79 0.72
C SER A 147 10.79 -7.67 0.17
N PHE A 148 11.29 -8.79 -0.27
CA PHE A 148 12.60 -8.96 -0.89
C PHE A 148 13.81 -8.75 0.06
N SER A 149 14.91 -9.37 -0.28
CA SER A 149 16.21 -9.27 0.42
C SER A 149 17.23 -8.47 -0.40
N GLY A 150 18.26 -7.96 0.25
CA GLY A 150 19.37 -7.27 -0.42
C GLY A 150 19.00 -5.90 -0.99
N SER A 151 19.54 -5.55 -2.15
CA SER A 151 19.38 -4.23 -2.79
C SER A 151 17.96 -3.94 -3.27
N PHE A 152 17.11 -4.96 -3.35
CA PHE A 152 15.71 -4.86 -3.80
C PHE A 152 14.71 -4.74 -2.66
N GLN A 153 15.16 -4.65 -1.44
CA GLN A 153 14.33 -4.46 -0.27
C GLN A 153 13.47 -3.21 -0.38
N GLY A 154 12.19 -3.34 -0.01
CA GLY A 154 11.23 -2.25 -0.05
C GLY A 154 9.82 -2.73 -0.38
N GLY A 155 8.98 -1.81 -0.85
CA GLY A 155 7.62 -2.10 -1.28
C GLY A 155 6.62 -2.25 -0.15
N GLY A 156 6.94 -1.71 1.02
CA GLY A 156 6.09 -1.71 2.20
C GLY A 156 6.47 -2.76 3.25
N ASN A 157 6.08 -2.49 4.47
CA ASN A 157 6.04 -3.44 5.58
C ASN A 157 4.57 -3.76 5.86
N TRP A 158 4.20 -5.02 5.87
CA TRP A 158 2.82 -5.44 6.09
C TRP A 158 2.72 -6.62 7.05
N PHE A 159 1.55 -6.76 7.64
CA PHE A 159 1.24 -7.89 8.50
C PHE A 159 0.88 -9.12 7.67
N THR A 160 1.44 -10.29 8.01
CA THR A 160 1.21 -11.56 7.31
C THR A 160 0.59 -12.64 8.16
N GLY A 161 0.18 -12.36 9.36
CA GLY A 161 -0.31 -13.40 10.26
C GLY A 161 -1.81 -13.32 10.54
N SER A 162 -2.47 -14.45 10.62
CA SER A 162 -3.86 -14.56 11.08
C SER A 162 -4.00 -14.46 12.59
N SER A 163 -2.91 -14.31 13.32
CA SER A 163 -2.90 -14.23 14.78
C SER A 163 -1.88 -13.24 15.28
N ASP A 164 -2.21 -11.97 15.20
CA ASP A 164 -1.68 -11.03 16.17
C ASP A 164 -2.33 -11.37 17.50
N THR A 165 -1.52 -11.84 18.46
CA THR A 165 -1.98 -12.10 19.83
C THR A 165 -2.51 -10.85 20.51
N ASN A 166 -2.18 -9.67 20.03
CA ASN A 166 -2.67 -8.38 20.49
C ASN A 166 -3.91 -7.90 19.74
N ASN A 167 -4.20 -8.45 18.57
CA ASN A 167 -5.38 -8.11 17.80
C ASN A 167 -5.90 -9.31 16.98
N PRO A 168 -6.55 -10.29 17.63
CA PRO A 168 -6.98 -11.54 17.01
C PRO A 168 -8.05 -11.39 15.94
N ASN A 169 -8.53 -10.16 15.67
CA ASN A 169 -9.58 -9.89 14.70
C ASN A 169 -9.07 -9.29 13.39
N ILE A 170 -7.77 -9.19 13.19
CA ILE A 170 -7.22 -8.78 11.90
C ILE A 170 -7.17 -10.00 10.98
N GLU A 171 -8.12 -10.08 10.09
CA GLU A 171 -8.02 -10.95 8.92
C GLU A 171 -7.03 -10.28 7.95
N VAL A 172 -5.87 -10.88 7.80
CA VAL A 172 -4.68 -10.19 7.27
C VAL A 172 -4.56 -10.30 5.76
N THR A 173 -5.33 -11.16 5.13
CA THR A 173 -5.29 -11.35 3.68
C THR A 173 -6.70 -11.52 3.13
N GLN A 174 -7.04 -10.72 2.13
CA GLN A 174 -8.20 -10.99 1.29
C GLN A 174 -7.73 -11.11 -0.16
N SER A 175 -8.02 -12.24 -0.77
CA SER A 175 -7.78 -12.50 -2.18
C SER A 175 -9.01 -12.14 -3.00
N PHE A 176 -8.80 -11.47 -4.11
CA PHE A 176 -9.86 -11.13 -5.07
C PHE A 176 -9.44 -11.64 -6.44
N ALA A 177 -10.29 -12.46 -7.06
CA ALA A 177 -10.17 -12.78 -8.47
C ALA A 177 -10.71 -11.60 -9.31
N LEU A 178 -9.97 -11.20 -10.33
CA LEU A 178 -10.36 -10.19 -11.31
C LEU A 178 -10.96 -10.84 -12.55
#